data_aa9d46a264ae9fba0a02fd7c005ca68b
#
_entry.id   aa9d46a264ae9fba0a02fd7c005ca68b
#
_cell.length_a   1.000
_cell.length_b   1.000
_cell.length_c   1.000
_cell.angle_alpha   90.00
_cell.angle_beta   90.00
_cell.angle_gamma   90.00
#
_symmetry.space_group_name_H-M   'P 1'
#
loop_
_entity.id
_entity.type
_entity.pdbx_description
1 polymer ?
#
loop_
_entity_poly.entity_id
_entity_poly.type
_entity_poly.pdbx_seq_one_letter_code
_entity_poly.pdbx_strand_id
1 'polypeptide(L)'
;FKDKMTVIKKKHIDKSYEIYLALYQGLTNYDEDKDAYKEFSSDFFDLIVIDEAHRGSASEDSSWREILDYFSSATQIGLTATPKETKTISNIEYFGESVYTYTLKEGIDDGFLAPYKVLRVGLNVDLEDYEPEIGKKDKDGNEIEQRIYNRKDFDRSLVIDERTYMVAQRVTEFLKATDRFSKTIIFCTDIDHASRMRSAIANLNSDLVAKNSKYVMQITGDNDEGKRELDNFINPQETYPVIATTSKLMTTGVDAQTCKLIVLDSNIGSMTEFKQIIGRGTRIIEEYGKTFFTIMDFRGATDKFADPDFDGESVMIKDIFDGDEI
;
A
#
# COMPACT_ATOMS: atom_id res chain seq x y z
N PHE A 1 1.94 -11.17 -27.96
CA PHE A 1 2.68 -11.87 -26.88
C PHE A 1 1.92 -13.04 -26.24
N LYS A 2 0.55 -13.05 -26.26
CA LYS A 2 -0.26 -14.08 -25.54
C LYS A 2 0.09 -15.52 -25.93
N ASP A 3 0.42 -15.77 -27.19
CA ASP A 3 0.73 -17.10 -27.69
C ASP A 3 2.16 -17.56 -27.37
N LYS A 4 3.00 -16.65 -26.85
CA LYS A 4 4.41 -16.87 -26.53
C LYS A 4 4.69 -16.86 -25.03
N MET A 5 3.68 -16.60 -24.20
CA MET A 5 3.81 -16.40 -22.76
C MET A 5 2.98 -17.39 -21.98
N THR A 6 3.54 -17.90 -20.89
CA THR A 6 2.82 -18.76 -19.94
C THR A 6 3.06 -18.30 -18.49
N VAL A 7 2.14 -18.69 -17.60
CA VAL A 7 2.28 -18.54 -16.15
C VAL A 7 2.49 -19.91 -15.54
N ILE A 8 3.60 -20.11 -14.87
CA ILE A 8 3.89 -21.35 -14.15
C ILE A 8 3.00 -21.39 -12.90
N LYS A 9 1.98 -22.25 -12.89
CA LYS A 9 1.00 -22.35 -11.79
C LYS A 9 1.07 -23.66 -11.02
N LYS A 10 1.71 -24.71 -11.55
CA LYS A 10 1.78 -26.06 -10.96
C LYS A 10 2.98 -26.85 -11.52
N LYS A 11 3.22 -28.02 -10.96
CA LYS A 11 4.34 -28.95 -11.21
C LYS A 11 4.58 -29.38 -12.68
N HIS A 12 3.81 -28.94 -13.64
CA HIS A 12 4.02 -29.27 -15.06
C HIS A 12 4.38 -28.02 -15.83
N ILE A 13 5.62 -27.99 -16.33
CA ILE A 13 6.17 -26.86 -17.08
C ILE A 13 6.16 -27.23 -18.57
N ASP A 14 5.40 -26.48 -19.34
CA ASP A 14 5.46 -26.56 -20.80
C ASP A 14 6.60 -25.67 -21.30
N LYS A 15 7.61 -26.26 -21.93
CA LYS A 15 8.83 -25.61 -22.40
C LYS A 15 8.71 -25.00 -23.80
N SER A 16 7.51 -24.96 -24.36
CA SER A 16 7.27 -24.47 -25.72
C SER A 16 7.12 -22.94 -25.82
N TYR A 17 7.11 -22.25 -24.68
CA TYR A 17 6.94 -20.80 -24.61
C TYR A 17 8.27 -20.06 -24.61
N GLU A 18 8.22 -18.78 -24.99
CA GLU A 18 9.38 -17.87 -24.98
C GLU A 18 9.46 -17.04 -23.70
N ILE A 19 8.30 -16.77 -23.04
CA ILE A 19 8.20 -15.94 -21.85
C ILE A 19 7.48 -16.71 -20.74
N TYR A 20 8.11 -16.75 -19.57
CA TYR A 20 7.60 -17.44 -18.39
C TYR A 20 7.39 -16.45 -17.26
N LEU A 21 6.20 -16.43 -16.68
CA LEU A 21 5.89 -15.70 -15.47
C LEU A 21 5.74 -16.70 -14.33
N ALA A 22 6.39 -16.43 -13.19
CA ALA A 22 6.33 -17.30 -12.03
C ALA A 22 6.42 -16.51 -10.73
N LEU A 23 5.81 -17.04 -9.68
CA LEU A 23 6.15 -16.68 -8.32
C LEU A 23 7.27 -17.61 -7.86
N TYR A 24 8.32 -17.08 -7.22
CA TYR A 24 9.46 -17.90 -6.78
C TYR A 24 9.04 -19.02 -5.80
N GLN A 25 8.03 -18.76 -4.94
CA GLN A 25 7.44 -19.79 -4.05
C GLN A 25 6.79 -20.94 -4.83
N GLY A 26 6.36 -20.70 -6.06
CA GLY A 26 5.81 -21.73 -6.94
C GLY A 26 6.88 -22.55 -7.68
N LEU A 27 8.14 -22.06 -7.67
CA LEU A 27 9.29 -22.71 -8.29
C LEU A 27 10.09 -23.55 -7.30
N THR A 28 10.01 -23.26 -6.01
CA THR A 28 10.64 -24.01 -4.92
C THR A 28 9.60 -24.87 -4.23
N ASN A 29 9.86 -26.17 -4.09
CA ASN A 29 8.94 -27.10 -3.41
C ASN A 29 9.36 -27.26 -1.96
N TYR A 30 8.40 -27.01 -1.03
CA TYR A 30 8.53 -27.39 0.39
C TYR A 30 8.33 -28.90 0.65
N ASP A 31 7.94 -29.67 -0.36
CA ASP A 31 7.83 -31.14 -0.28
C ASP A 31 9.01 -31.83 -1.00
N GLU A 32 9.64 -32.67 -0.28
CA GLU A 32 10.92 -33.38 -0.35
C GLU A 32 11.51 -33.82 -1.70
N ASP A 33 10.90 -33.56 -2.88
CA ASP A 33 11.39 -34.30 -4.05
C ASP A 33 11.76 -33.55 -5.33
N LYS A 34 11.40 -32.32 -5.61
CA LYS A 34 11.94 -31.60 -6.79
C LYS A 34 11.56 -30.13 -6.87
N ASP A 35 12.55 -29.27 -6.88
CA ASP A 35 12.45 -27.87 -7.28
C ASP A 35 11.99 -27.76 -8.73
N ALA A 36 10.83 -27.12 -8.97
CA ALA A 36 10.25 -27.02 -10.30
C ALA A 36 11.15 -26.29 -11.31
N TYR A 37 11.99 -25.37 -10.86
CA TYR A 37 12.93 -24.66 -11.73
C TYR A 37 14.01 -25.59 -12.33
N LYS A 38 14.35 -26.70 -11.67
CA LYS A 38 15.31 -27.69 -12.17
C LYS A 38 14.77 -28.55 -13.33
N GLU A 39 13.49 -28.44 -13.68
CA GLU A 39 12.97 -29.03 -14.90
C GLU A 39 13.53 -28.35 -16.17
N PHE A 40 13.91 -27.07 -16.08
CA PHE A 40 14.65 -26.40 -17.14
C PHE A 40 16.14 -26.77 -17.06
N SER A 41 16.83 -26.73 -18.19
CA SER A 41 18.30 -26.76 -18.17
C SER A 41 18.85 -25.44 -17.62
N SER A 42 20.00 -25.45 -16.99
CA SER A 42 20.59 -24.25 -16.36
C SER A 42 20.92 -23.12 -17.34
N ASP A 43 20.96 -23.41 -18.62
CA ASP A 43 21.20 -22.49 -19.73
C ASP A 43 19.94 -22.18 -20.55
N PHE A 44 18.75 -22.52 -20.04
CA PHE A 44 17.51 -22.38 -20.77
C PHE A 44 17.08 -20.93 -20.99
N PHE A 45 17.33 -20.05 -20.02
CA PHE A 45 16.94 -18.65 -20.07
C PHE A 45 18.09 -17.74 -20.46
N ASP A 46 17.84 -16.80 -21.38
CA ASP A 46 18.77 -15.74 -21.75
C ASP A 46 18.66 -14.54 -20.79
N LEU A 47 17.46 -14.30 -20.28
CA LEU A 47 17.14 -13.15 -19.41
C LEU A 47 16.20 -13.58 -18.29
N ILE A 48 16.50 -13.15 -17.07
CA ILE A 48 15.66 -13.27 -15.89
C ILE A 48 15.43 -11.86 -15.31
N VAL A 49 14.17 -11.48 -15.16
CA VAL A 49 13.77 -10.21 -14.54
C VAL A 49 13.09 -10.52 -13.21
N ILE A 50 13.62 -9.96 -12.12
CA ILE A 50 13.11 -10.12 -10.77
C ILE A 50 12.45 -8.81 -10.36
N ASP A 51 11.13 -8.85 -10.20
CA ASP A 51 10.36 -7.72 -9.67
C ASP A 51 10.37 -7.75 -8.14
N GLU A 52 10.30 -6.57 -7.52
CA GLU A 52 10.37 -6.40 -6.07
C GLU A 52 11.63 -7.07 -5.46
N ALA A 53 12.78 -6.92 -6.12
CA ALA A 53 14.04 -7.58 -5.73
C ALA A 53 14.52 -7.25 -4.30
N HIS A 54 13.91 -6.24 -3.63
CA HIS A 54 14.15 -5.91 -2.23
C HIS A 54 13.43 -6.84 -1.23
N ARG A 55 12.49 -7.69 -1.67
CA ARG A 55 11.73 -8.58 -0.79
C ARG A 55 12.49 -9.87 -0.54
N GLY A 56 12.83 -10.12 0.72
CA GLY A 56 13.34 -11.39 1.20
C GLY A 56 13.46 -11.38 2.71
N SER A 57 12.93 -12.41 3.41
CA SER A 57 13.32 -12.73 4.77
C SER A 57 14.59 -13.61 4.72
N ALA A 58 15.38 -13.67 5.79
CA ALA A 58 16.63 -14.42 5.82
C ALA A 58 16.51 -15.91 5.42
N SER A 59 15.30 -16.51 5.51
CA SER A 59 15.02 -17.88 5.08
C SER A 59 14.49 -17.96 3.65
N GLU A 60 13.85 -16.89 3.13
CA GLU A 60 13.38 -16.80 1.75
C GLU A 60 14.49 -16.34 0.81
N ASP A 61 15.47 -15.59 1.31
CA ASP A 61 16.65 -15.15 0.57
C ASP A 61 17.45 -16.34 0.00
N SER A 62 17.44 -17.49 0.66
CA SER A 62 18.14 -18.68 0.15
C SER A 62 17.45 -19.26 -1.09
N SER A 63 16.13 -19.31 -1.11
CA SER A 63 15.39 -20.03 -2.15
C SER A 63 15.36 -19.32 -3.51
N TRP A 64 15.16 -18.01 -3.56
CA TRP A 64 15.23 -17.27 -4.83
C TRP A 64 16.67 -17.16 -5.34
N ARG A 65 17.64 -17.05 -4.43
CA ARG A 65 19.05 -17.00 -4.77
C ARG A 65 19.53 -18.31 -5.41
N GLU A 66 19.10 -19.44 -4.88
CA GLU A 66 19.37 -20.76 -5.48
C GLU A 66 18.85 -20.86 -6.92
N ILE A 67 17.68 -20.29 -7.21
CA ILE A 67 17.13 -20.24 -8.58
C ILE A 67 18.04 -19.41 -9.49
N LEU A 68 18.48 -18.23 -9.03
CA LEU A 68 19.35 -17.34 -9.82
C LEU A 68 20.76 -17.94 -10.01
N ASP A 69 21.31 -18.57 -9.01
CA ASP A 69 22.60 -19.25 -9.08
C ASP A 69 22.53 -20.45 -10.06
N TYR A 70 21.39 -21.16 -10.08
CA TYR A 70 21.19 -22.25 -11.04
C TYR A 70 21.16 -21.74 -12.48
N PHE A 71 20.54 -20.61 -12.76
CA PHE A 71 20.50 -19.98 -14.08
C PHE A 71 21.58 -18.89 -14.26
N SER A 72 22.76 -19.11 -13.72
CA SER A 72 23.87 -18.14 -13.74
C SER A 72 24.36 -17.74 -15.13
N SER A 73 24.01 -18.51 -16.17
CA SER A 73 24.29 -18.15 -17.58
C SER A 73 23.35 -17.05 -18.12
N ALA A 74 22.19 -16.85 -17.50
CA ALA A 74 21.24 -15.80 -17.90
C ALA A 74 21.69 -14.41 -17.47
N THR A 75 21.37 -13.39 -18.28
CA THR A 75 21.44 -12.01 -17.81
C THR A 75 20.34 -11.78 -16.76
N GLN A 76 20.71 -11.27 -15.59
CA GLN A 76 19.78 -11.11 -14.47
C GLN A 76 19.60 -9.64 -14.12
N ILE A 77 18.34 -9.19 -14.06
CA ILE A 77 17.96 -7.79 -13.77
C ILE A 77 17.02 -7.77 -12.57
N GLY A 78 17.41 -7.08 -11.51
CA GLY A 78 16.55 -6.80 -10.36
C GLY A 78 15.84 -5.44 -10.51
N LEU A 79 14.52 -5.42 -10.31
CA LEU A 79 13.71 -4.21 -10.23
C LEU A 79 13.29 -3.99 -8.78
N THR A 80 13.39 -2.75 -8.31
CA THR A 80 12.95 -2.38 -6.95
C THR A 80 12.53 -0.93 -6.88
N ALA A 81 11.49 -0.65 -6.10
CA ALA A 81 11.05 0.71 -5.81
C ALA A 81 11.96 1.43 -4.78
N THR A 82 12.87 0.70 -4.11
CA THR A 82 13.67 1.25 -2.99
C THR A 82 15.11 0.74 -3.01
N PRO A 83 15.95 1.28 -3.91
CA PRO A 83 17.34 0.82 -4.07
C PRO A 83 18.25 1.16 -2.89
N LYS A 84 17.88 2.09 -2.01
CA LYS A 84 18.75 2.67 -0.96
C LYS A 84 18.49 2.19 0.47
N GLU A 85 17.60 1.24 0.72
CA GLU A 85 17.38 0.77 2.09
C GLU A 85 18.51 -0.16 2.56
N THR A 86 19.36 0.41 3.41
CA THR A 86 20.61 -0.12 3.97
C THR A 86 20.47 -1.35 4.88
N LYS A 87 19.30 -1.98 4.98
CA LYS A 87 19.11 -3.16 5.85
C LYS A 87 19.08 -4.50 5.10
N THR A 88 19.06 -4.48 3.78
CA THR A 88 19.16 -5.68 2.95
C THR A 88 20.45 -5.62 2.13
N ILE A 89 21.56 -5.87 2.80
CA ILE A 89 22.90 -6.00 2.22
C ILE A 89 22.92 -7.01 1.07
N SER A 90 22.05 -8.04 1.10
CA SER A 90 22.08 -9.15 0.16
C SER A 90 21.75 -8.78 -1.30
N ASN A 91 20.90 -7.79 -1.56
CA ASN A 91 20.49 -7.47 -2.94
C ASN A 91 21.51 -6.59 -3.67
N ILE A 92 22.09 -5.60 -2.98
CA ILE A 92 23.20 -4.80 -3.52
C ILE A 92 24.44 -5.68 -3.72
N GLU A 93 24.69 -6.63 -2.83
CA GLU A 93 25.78 -7.61 -2.97
C GLU A 93 25.58 -8.52 -4.19
N TYR A 94 24.31 -8.85 -4.55
CA TYR A 94 24.05 -9.72 -5.68
C TYR A 94 24.02 -8.98 -7.02
N PHE A 95 23.22 -7.93 -7.13
CA PHE A 95 22.99 -7.18 -8.38
C PHE A 95 24.01 -6.06 -8.61
N GLY A 96 24.75 -5.66 -7.57
CA GLY A 96 25.63 -4.49 -7.62
C GLY A 96 24.88 -3.17 -7.46
N GLU A 97 25.53 -2.08 -7.83
CA GLU A 97 24.96 -0.74 -7.83
C GLU A 97 23.85 -0.60 -8.88
N SER A 98 22.89 0.29 -8.60
CA SER A 98 21.77 0.56 -9.50
C SER A 98 22.27 1.06 -10.87
N VAL A 99 21.94 0.34 -11.93
CA VAL A 99 22.31 0.71 -13.30
C VAL A 99 21.49 1.91 -13.79
N TYR A 100 20.24 2.02 -13.34
CA TYR A 100 19.32 3.09 -13.66
C TYR A 100 18.37 3.35 -12.49
N THR A 101 18.14 4.61 -12.20
CA THR A 101 17.14 5.04 -11.21
C THR A 101 16.24 6.07 -11.88
N TYR A 102 14.92 5.87 -11.78
CA TYR A 102 13.90 6.81 -12.21
C TYR A 102 13.04 7.15 -10.98
N THR A 103 13.22 8.34 -10.47
CA THR A 103 12.60 8.77 -9.23
C THR A 103 11.15 9.21 -9.44
N LEU A 104 10.34 9.23 -8.38
CA LEU A 104 8.99 9.79 -8.42
C LEU A 104 9.04 11.26 -8.86
N LYS A 105 10.04 12.02 -8.39
CA LYS A 105 10.29 13.41 -8.79
C LYS A 105 10.48 13.55 -10.30
N GLU A 106 11.37 12.76 -10.90
CA GLU A 106 11.58 12.75 -12.35
C GLU A 106 10.29 12.41 -13.09
N GLY A 107 9.53 11.41 -12.61
CA GLY A 107 8.23 11.06 -13.20
C GLY A 107 7.19 12.17 -13.12
N ILE A 108 7.21 13.00 -12.07
CA ILE A 108 6.36 14.18 -11.92
C ILE A 108 6.85 15.31 -12.85
N ASP A 109 8.14 15.58 -12.85
CA ASP A 109 8.77 16.64 -13.68
C ASP A 109 8.59 16.35 -15.18
N ASP A 110 8.66 15.08 -15.59
CA ASP A 110 8.43 14.61 -16.96
C ASP A 110 6.93 14.57 -17.34
N GLY A 111 6.02 14.78 -16.38
CA GLY A 111 4.57 14.76 -16.60
C GLY A 111 3.94 13.38 -16.73
N PHE A 112 4.64 12.30 -16.37
CA PHE A 112 4.10 10.95 -16.37
C PHE A 112 3.37 10.59 -15.07
N LEU A 113 3.74 11.26 -13.96
CA LEU A 113 3.17 11.00 -12.65
C LEU A 113 2.51 12.24 -12.06
N ALA A 114 1.43 12.02 -11.32
CA ALA A 114 0.65 13.09 -10.70
C ALA A 114 1.41 13.70 -9.51
N PRO A 115 1.53 15.03 -9.44
CA PRO A 115 2.00 15.72 -8.25
C PRO A 115 1.02 15.52 -7.09
N TYR A 116 1.48 15.76 -5.87
CA TYR A 116 0.67 15.49 -4.68
C TYR A 116 0.63 16.69 -3.72
N LYS A 117 -0.44 16.72 -2.94
CA LYS A 117 -0.62 17.64 -1.80
C LYS A 117 -0.61 16.85 -0.51
N VAL A 118 -0.08 17.44 0.55
CA VAL A 118 -0.04 16.82 1.89
C VAL A 118 -0.88 17.64 2.85
N LEU A 119 -1.83 16.97 3.51
CA LEU A 119 -2.58 17.49 4.64
C LEU A 119 -2.16 16.68 5.88
N ARG A 120 -1.43 17.29 6.77
CA ARG A 120 -1.08 16.70 8.06
C ARG A 120 -2.16 17.04 9.06
N VAL A 121 -2.84 16.04 9.57
CA VAL A 121 -3.96 16.23 10.47
C VAL A 121 -3.57 15.82 11.88
N GLY A 122 -3.45 16.81 12.77
CA GLY A 122 -3.30 16.59 14.21
C GLY A 122 -4.68 16.47 14.85
N LEU A 123 -4.93 15.37 15.55
CA LEU A 123 -6.10 15.25 16.41
C LEU A 123 -5.72 15.63 17.83
N ASN A 124 -6.61 16.29 18.57
CA ASN A 124 -6.34 16.67 19.97
C ASN A 124 -5.94 15.46 20.82
N VAL A 125 -6.58 14.32 20.57
CA VAL A 125 -6.26 13.04 21.24
C VAL A 125 -4.82 12.58 20.98
N ASP A 126 -4.22 12.98 19.83
CA ASP A 126 -2.87 12.58 19.43
C ASP A 126 -1.79 13.59 19.85
N LEU A 127 -2.18 14.84 20.12
CA LEU A 127 -1.26 15.94 20.41
C LEU A 127 -0.95 16.09 21.90
N GLU A 128 -1.92 15.77 22.75
CA GLU A 128 -1.74 15.70 24.19
C GLU A 128 -1.45 14.23 24.53
N ASP A 129 -0.37 13.99 25.28
CA ASP A 129 -0.12 12.68 25.88
C ASP A 129 -1.43 12.20 26.54
N TYR A 130 -2.14 11.32 25.86
CA TYR A 130 -3.49 10.92 26.27
C TYR A 130 -3.42 10.09 27.55
N GLU A 131 -4.02 10.60 28.60
CA GLU A 131 -4.23 9.89 29.86
C GLU A 131 -5.72 9.54 29.98
N PRO A 132 -6.09 8.24 29.90
CA PRO A 132 -7.49 7.84 30.02
C PRO A 132 -8.04 8.17 31.40
N GLU A 133 -9.30 8.57 31.46
CA GLU A 133 -10.01 8.70 32.73
C GLU A 133 -10.06 7.37 33.47
N ILE A 134 -10.03 7.45 34.82
CA ILE A 134 -10.11 6.25 35.69
C ILE A 134 -11.38 5.44 35.36
N GLY A 135 -11.19 4.16 35.06
CA GLY A 135 -12.30 3.25 34.74
C GLY A 135 -12.77 3.33 33.29
N LYS A 136 -12.10 4.07 32.41
CA LYS A 136 -12.35 4.01 30.96
C LYS A 136 -12.00 2.62 30.44
N LYS A 137 -12.88 2.06 29.60
CA LYS A 137 -12.75 0.70 29.07
C LYS A 137 -12.38 0.76 27.59
N ASP A 138 -11.63 -0.24 27.15
CA ASP A 138 -11.37 -0.50 25.74
C ASP A 138 -12.61 -1.09 25.04
N LYS A 139 -12.48 -1.35 23.72
CA LYS A 139 -13.56 -1.97 22.92
C LYS A 139 -14.00 -3.34 23.42
N ASP A 140 -13.12 -4.06 24.12
CA ASP A 140 -13.37 -5.42 24.64
C ASP A 140 -13.91 -5.38 26.06
N GLY A 141 -14.08 -4.17 26.62
CA GLY A 141 -14.62 -3.94 27.96
C GLY A 141 -13.59 -4.05 29.09
N ASN A 142 -12.30 -4.17 28.77
CA ASN A 142 -11.23 -4.17 29.75
C ASN A 142 -10.91 -2.75 30.19
N GLU A 143 -10.54 -2.55 31.45
CA GLU A 143 -10.08 -1.25 31.91
C GLU A 143 -8.76 -0.89 31.24
N ILE A 144 -8.70 0.35 30.68
CA ILE A 144 -7.50 0.88 30.06
C ILE A 144 -6.52 1.26 31.17
N GLU A 145 -5.28 0.76 31.06
CA GLU A 145 -4.21 1.08 32.02
C GLU A 145 -3.98 2.58 32.10
N GLN A 146 -3.92 3.10 33.32
CA GLN A 146 -3.59 4.52 33.56
C GLN A 146 -2.12 4.78 33.30
N ARG A 147 -1.80 5.14 32.07
CA ARG A 147 -0.49 5.66 31.65
C ARG A 147 -0.67 6.68 30.55
N ILE A 148 0.35 7.43 30.27
CA ILE A 148 0.38 8.32 29.13
C ILE A 148 0.52 7.50 27.85
N TYR A 149 -0.43 7.66 26.93
CA TYR A 149 -0.44 7.04 25.62
C TYR A 149 -0.06 8.07 24.56
N ASN A 150 0.74 7.65 23.61
CA ASN A 150 1.16 8.49 22.48
C ASN A 150 0.59 7.96 21.15
N ARG A 151 0.73 8.74 20.08
CA ARG A 151 0.20 8.41 18.75
C ARG A 151 0.50 6.99 18.26
N LYS A 152 1.61 6.36 18.68
CA LYS A 152 1.99 5.01 18.28
C LYS A 152 1.26 3.91 19.03
N ASP A 153 0.70 4.23 20.19
CA ASP A 153 -0.04 3.28 21.02
C ASP A 153 -1.45 3.04 20.49
N PHE A 154 -2.03 4.02 19.77
CA PHE A 154 -3.38 3.91 19.22
C PHE A 154 -3.48 2.80 18.17
N ASP A 155 -4.56 2.04 18.23
CA ASP A 155 -4.88 0.89 17.38
C ASP A 155 -3.91 -0.30 17.51
N ARG A 156 -3.00 -0.26 18.48
CA ARG A 156 -2.14 -1.41 18.87
C ARG A 156 -2.42 -1.85 20.29
N SER A 157 -2.04 -1.03 21.25
CA SER A 157 -2.24 -1.30 22.68
C SER A 157 -3.44 -0.55 23.27
N LEU A 158 -3.93 0.48 22.56
CA LEU A 158 -5.08 1.26 22.93
C LEU A 158 -6.01 1.44 21.74
N VAL A 159 -7.21 0.85 21.81
CA VAL A 159 -8.25 1.00 20.78
C VAL A 159 -9.34 1.92 21.31
N ILE A 160 -9.47 3.10 20.70
CA ILE A 160 -10.48 4.10 21.04
C ILE A 160 -11.32 4.38 19.79
N ASP A 161 -12.61 4.02 19.85
CA ASP A 161 -13.55 4.24 18.73
C ASP A 161 -13.73 5.73 18.42
N GLU A 162 -13.62 6.59 19.44
CA GLU A 162 -13.67 8.06 19.28
C GLU A 162 -12.60 8.55 18.30
N ARG A 163 -11.35 8.06 18.39
CA ARG A 163 -10.29 8.45 17.47
C ARG A 163 -10.59 8.03 16.04
N THR A 164 -11.06 6.79 15.86
CA THR A 164 -11.47 6.30 14.51
C THR A 164 -12.61 7.16 13.94
N TYR A 165 -13.55 7.57 14.79
CA TYR A 165 -14.64 8.45 14.38
C TYR A 165 -14.15 9.85 13.98
N MET A 166 -13.22 10.45 14.73
CA MET A 166 -12.61 11.76 14.40
C MET A 166 -11.89 11.71 13.05
N VAL A 167 -11.08 10.67 12.79
CA VAL A 167 -10.45 10.47 11.49
C VAL A 167 -11.51 10.37 10.38
N ALA A 168 -12.54 9.54 10.58
CA ALA A 168 -13.64 9.39 9.62
C ALA A 168 -14.38 10.71 9.36
N GLN A 169 -14.57 11.53 10.39
CA GLN A 169 -15.18 12.85 10.28
C GLN A 169 -14.34 13.77 9.40
N ARG A 170 -13.02 13.88 9.67
CA ARG A 170 -12.12 14.74 8.89
C ARG A 170 -12.05 14.31 7.41
N VAL A 171 -11.99 13.01 7.14
CA VAL A 171 -12.04 12.47 5.77
C VAL A 171 -13.38 12.84 5.10
N THR A 172 -14.49 12.70 5.81
CA THR A 172 -15.82 13.04 5.28
C THR A 172 -15.96 14.53 5.01
N GLU A 173 -15.47 15.40 5.90
CA GLU A 173 -15.44 16.86 5.72
C GLU A 173 -14.66 17.25 4.48
N PHE A 174 -13.45 16.71 4.32
CA PHE A 174 -12.63 16.93 3.12
C PHE A 174 -13.35 16.51 1.82
N LEU A 175 -13.95 15.33 1.81
CA LEU A 175 -14.69 14.85 0.64
C LEU A 175 -15.94 15.70 0.35
N LYS A 176 -16.64 16.19 1.38
CA LYS A 176 -17.76 17.12 1.21
C LYS A 176 -17.32 18.48 0.68
N ALA A 177 -16.15 18.96 1.07
CA ALA A 177 -15.59 20.23 0.61
C ALA A 177 -15.01 20.16 -0.82
N THR A 178 -14.67 18.96 -1.28
CA THR A 178 -14.06 18.74 -2.60
C THR A 178 -14.97 17.95 -3.54
N ASP A 179 -14.91 16.63 -3.48
CA ASP A 179 -15.76 15.73 -4.29
C ASP A 179 -16.00 14.43 -3.52
N ARG A 180 -17.25 14.18 -3.15
CA ARG A 180 -17.70 12.98 -2.41
C ARG A 180 -17.55 11.69 -3.20
N PHE A 181 -17.31 11.75 -4.51
CA PHE A 181 -17.06 10.60 -5.38
C PHE A 181 -15.59 10.41 -5.75
N SER A 182 -14.70 11.17 -5.16
CA SER A 182 -13.26 10.95 -5.29
C SER A 182 -12.86 9.58 -4.75
N LYS A 183 -12.32 8.72 -5.61
CA LYS A 183 -11.77 7.42 -5.20
C LYS A 183 -10.74 7.62 -4.08
N THR A 184 -10.99 6.97 -2.95
CA THR A 184 -10.23 7.15 -1.71
C THR A 184 -9.77 5.81 -1.16
N ILE A 185 -8.50 5.74 -0.75
CA ILE A 185 -7.95 4.59 -0.02
C ILE A 185 -7.60 5.05 1.40
N ILE A 186 -8.14 4.37 2.40
CA ILE A 186 -7.81 4.60 3.82
C ILE A 186 -7.00 3.44 4.34
N PHE A 187 -5.72 3.67 4.61
CA PHE A 187 -4.81 2.68 5.17
C PHE A 187 -4.94 2.64 6.68
N CYS A 188 -5.36 1.50 7.20
CA CYS A 188 -5.61 1.22 8.61
C CYS A 188 -4.54 0.28 9.17
N THR A 189 -4.35 0.28 10.49
CA THR A 189 -3.31 -0.51 11.17
C THR A 189 -3.49 -2.01 10.97
N ASP A 190 -4.74 -2.48 11.06
CA ASP A 190 -5.12 -3.89 10.92
C ASP A 190 -6.53 -4.05 10.31
N ILE A 191 -6.97 -5.29 10.19
CA ILE A 191 -8.25 -5.66 9.60
C ILE A 191 -9.43 -5.15 10.43
N ASP A 192 -9.34 -5.23 11.76
CA ASP A 192 -10.36 -4.77 12.68
C ASP A 192 -10.52 -3.25 12.64
N HIS A 193 -9.38 -2.52 12.59
CA HIS A 193 -9.39 -1.08 12.39
C HIS A 193 -10.02 -0.70 11.04
N ALA A 194 -9.74 -1.43 9.97
CA ALA A 194 -10.36 -1.19 8.66
C ALA A 194 -11.88 -1.39 8.70
N SER A 195 -12.38 -2.36 9.48
CA SER A 195 -13.81 -2.60 9.70
C SER A 195 -14.48 -1.47 10.48
N ARG A 196 -13.85 -1.02 11.58
CA ARG A 196 -14.34 0.12 12.38
C ARG A 196 -14.36 1.41 11.56
N MET A 197 -13.30 1.67 10.80
CA MET A 197 -13.20 2.83 9.91
C MET A 197 -14.29 2.80 8.82
N ARG A 198 -14.52 1.64 8.18
CA ARG A 198 -15.62 1.47 7.23
C ARG A 198 -16.96 1.85 7.86
N SER A 199 -17.22 1.36 9.06
CA SER A 199 -18.48 1.62 9.76
C SER A 199 -18.64 3.10 10.11
N ALA A 200 -17.58 3.76 10.59
CA ALA A 200 -17.60 5.19 10.91
C ALA A 200 -17.84 6.06 9.66
N ILE A 201 -17.13 5.80 8.55
CA ILE A 201 -17.31 6.50 7.28
C ILE A 201 -18.73 6.27 6.73
N ALA A 202 -19.25 5.03 6.79
CA ALA A 202 -20.59 4.70 6.31
C ALA A 202 -21.67 5.45 7.10
N ASN A 203 -21.55 5.56 8.41
CA ASN A 203 -22.47 6.29 9.26
C ASN A 203 -22.48 7.78 8.94
N LEU A 204 -21.32 8.39 8.74
CA LEU A 204 -21.16 9.81 8.39
C LEU A 204 -21.63 10.15 6.96
N ASN A 205 -21.75 9.14 6.10
CA ASN A 205 -22.19 9.22 4.71
C ASN A 205 -23.44 8.35 4.44
N SER A 206 -24.32 8.21 5.44
CA SER A 206 -25.51 7.36 5.37
C SER A 206 -26.44 7.68 4.20
N ASP A 207 -26.50 8.94 3.77
CA ASP A 207 -27.24 9.40 2.60
C ASP A 207 -26.75 8.80 1.28
N LEU A 208 -25.44 8.55 1.13
CA LEU A 208 -24.85 7.91 -0.05
C LEU A 208 -24.85 6.38 0.08
N VAL A 209 -24.59 5.86 1.28
CA VAL A 209 -24.67 4.41 1.55
C VAL A 209 -26.10 3.88 1.36
N ALA A 210 -27.13 4.66 1.70
CA ALA A 210 -28.52 4.31 1.43
C ALA A 210 -28.84 4.21 -0.07
N LYS A 211 -28.14 4.99 -0.92
CA LYS A 211 -28.26 4.91 -2.38
C LYS A 211 -27.51 3.73 -2.97
N ASN A 212 -26.32 3.45 -2.45
CA ASN A 212 -25.51 2.30 -2.85
C ASN A 212 -24.63 1.86 -1.68
N SER A 213 -24.86 0.64 -1.16
CA SER A 213 -24.12 0.06 -0.04
C SER A 213 -22.62 -0.11 -0.32
N LYS A 214 -22.22 -0.14 -1.60
CA LYS A 214 -20.81 -0.22 -2.02
C LYS A 214 -20.09 1.14 -2.01
N TYR A 215 -20.73 2.21 -1.54
CA TYR A 215 -20.08 3.52 -1.44
C TYR A 215 -18.81 3.44 -0.59
N VAL A 216 -18.84 2.67 0.52
CA VAL A 216 -17.68 2.37 1.37
C VAL A 216 -17.52 0.86 1.50
N MET A 217 -16.38 0.32 1.10
CA MET A 217 -16.08 -1.11 1.19
C MET A 217 -14.80 -1.35 1.99
N GLN A 218 -14.82 -2.40 2.82
CA GLN A 218 -13.60 -2.95 3.40
C GLN A 218 -12.96 -3.89 2.38
N ILE A 219 -11.72 -3.59 1.97
CA ILE A 219 -10.96 -4.39 1.02
C ILE A 219 -9.70 -4.91 1.72
N THR A 220 -9.82 -6.09 2.33
CA THR A 220 -8.78 -6.74 3.12
C THR A 220 -8.60 -8.20 2.70
N GLY A 221 -7.47 -8.81 3.08
CA GLY A 221 -7.11 -10.15 2.65
C GLY A 221 -8.02 -11.27 3.15
N ASP A 222 -8.78 -11.04 4.21
CA ASP A 222 -9.75 -11.98 4.83
C ASP A 222 -11.19 -11.78 4.33
N ASN A 223 -11.47 -10.66 3.63
CA ASN A 223 -12.81 -10.31 3.16
C ASN A 223 -12.99 -10.69 1.69
N ASP A 224 -13.68 -11.79 1.43
CA ASP A 224 -13.91 -12.28 0.06
C ASP A 224 -14.84 -11.38 -0.77
N GLU A 225 -15.75 -10.65 -0.13
CA GLU A 225 -16.58 -9.64 -0.81
C GLU A 225 -15.72 -8.46 -1.24
N GLY A 226 -14.88 -7.96 -0.32
CA GLY A 226 -13.95 -6.87 -0.62
C GLY A 226 -12.94 -7.23 -1.72
N LYS A 227 -12.42 -8.46 -1.72
CA LYS A 227 -11.52 -8.92 -2.79
C LYS A 227 -12.18 -8.90 -4.16
N ARG A 228 -13.45 -9.30 -4.25
CA ARG A 228 -14.22 -9.24 -5.52
C ARG A 228 -14.48 -7.82 -5.97
N GLU A 229 -14.65 -6.89 -5.04
CA GLU A 229 -14.88 -5.48 -5.35
C GLU A 229 -13.59 -4.71 -5.64
N LEU A 230 -12.42 -5.31 -5.42
CA LEU A 230 -11.14 -4.68 -5.75
C LEU A 230 -11.04 -4.37 -7.24
N ASP A 231 -11.46 -5.29 -8.12
CA ASP A 231 -11.44 -5.08 -9.56
C ASP A 231 -12.34 -3.91 -9.98
N ASN A 232 -13.52 -3.75 -9.34
CA ASN A 232 -14.41 -2.62 -9.55
C ASN A 232 -13.80 -1.31 -9.00
N PHE A 233 -13.11 -1.38 -7.86
CA PHE A 233 -12.46 -0.19 -7.28
C PHE A 233 -11.37 0.37 -8.18
N ILE A 234 -10.54 -0.50 -8.79
CA ILE A 234 -9.45 -0.09 -9.68
C ILE A 234 -9.90 0.25 -11.09
N ASN A 235 -11.09 -0.22 -11.51
CA ASN A 235 -11.61 0.04 -12.85
C ASN A 235 -12.04 1.52 -12.97
N PRO A 236 -11.43 2.31 -13.88
CA PRO A 236 -11.79 3.71 -14.06
C PRO A 236 -13.24 3.96 -14.48
N GLN A 237 -13.89 2.98 -15.12
CA GLN A 237 -15.26 3.09 -15.60
C GLN A 237 -16.31 2.82 -14.52
N GLU A 238 -15.89 2.20 -13.40
CA GLU A 238 -16.78 1.87 -12.30
C GLU A 238 -16.78 2.96 -11.22
N THR A 239 -17.96 3.49 -10.90
CA THR A 239 -18.10 4.50 -9.84
C THR A 239 -17.88 3.90 -8.46
N TYR A 240 -18.39 2.70 -8.22
CA TYR A 240 -18.35 2.05 -6.91
C TYR A 240 -17.41 0.84 -6.90
N PRO A 241 -16.73 0.59 -5.78
CA PRO A 241 -16.64 1.35 -4.53
C PRO A 241 -15.96 2.71 -4.72
N VAL A 242 -16.39 3.71 -3.91
CA VAL A 242 -15.76 5.04 -3.88
C VAL A 242 -14.65 5.07 -2.84
N ILE A 243 -14.94 4.58 -1.63
CA ILE A 243 -13.99 4.59 -0.51
C ILE A 243 -13.64 3.14 -0.14
N ALA A 244 -12.36 2.83 -0.15
CA ALA A 244 -11.81 1.55 0.29
C ALA A 244 -11.08 1.72 1.63
N THR A 245 -11.50 0.99 2.68
CA THR A 245 -10.71 0.85 3.91
C THR A 245 -9.91 -0.45 3.84
N THR A 246 -8.61 -0.37 4.10
CA THR A 246 -7.70 -1.50 3.93
C THR A 246 -6.62 -1.54 5.01
N SER A 247 -5.99 -2.68 5.19
CA SER A 247 -4.76 -2.79 5.99
C SER A 247 -3.54 -2.94 5.09
N LYS A 248 -3.20 -4.16 4.69
CA LYS A 248 -2.00 -4.45 3.88
C LYS A 248 -2.29 -4.83 2.43
N LEU A 249 -3.51 -5.27 2.11
CA LEU A 249 -3.82 -5.83 0.79
C LEU A 249 -3.56 -4.84 -0.37
N MET A 250 -3.86 -3.57 -0.17
CA MET A 250 -3.72 -2.55 -1.21
C MET A 250 -2.36 -1.84 -1.22
N THR A 251 -1.40 -2.25 -0.38
CA THR A 251 -0.06 -1.65 -0.39
C THR A 251 0.74 -2.07 -1.62
N THR A 252 0.53 -3.27 -2.13
CA THR A 252 1.29 -3.81 -3.28
C THR A 252 0.36 -4.42 -4.32
N GLY A 253 0.77 -4.35 -5.60
CA GLY A 253 0.06 -5.04 -6.69
C GLY A 253 -1.28 -4.43 -7.12
N VAL A 254 -1.72 -3.31 -6.54
CA VAL A 254 -2.99 -2.64 -6.87
C VAL A 254 -2.71 -1.37 -7.66
N ASP A 255 -3.16 -1.27 -8.90
CA ASP A 255 -3.06 -0.06 -9.73
C ASP A 255 -4.36 0.76 -9.67
N ALA A 256 -4.56 1.50 -8.58
CA ALA A 256 -5.73 2.34 -8.36
C ALA A 256 -5.60 3.67 -9.11
N GLN A 257 -5.66 3.64 -10.45
CA GLN A 257 -5.35 4.76 -11.34
C GLN A 257 -6.16 6.03 -11.03
N THR A 258 -7.42 5.90 -10.63
CA THR A 258 -8.31 7.03 -10.35
C THR A 258 -8.31 7.49 -8.89
N CYS A 259 -7.45 6.91 -8.04
CA CYS A 259 -7.37 7.30 -6.62
C CYS A 259 -6.91 8.75 -6.48
N LYS A 260 -7.75 9.61 -5.88
CA LYS A 260 -7.51 11.04 -5.66
C LYS A 260 -7.16 11.38 -4.21
N LEU A 261 -7.49 10.51 -3.26
CA LEU A 261 -7.20 10.70 -1.84
C LEU A 261 -6.61 9.43 -1.24
N ILE A 262 -5.44 9.58 -0.61
CA ILE A 262 -4.81 8.54 0.20
C ILE A 262 -4.81 9.01 1.64
N VAL A 263 -5.40 8.22 2.53
CA VAL A 263 -5.46 8.51 3.97
C VAL A 263 -4.54 7.55 4.70
N LEU A 264 -3.62 8.12 5.48
CA LEU A 264 -2.64 7.37 6.27
C LEU A 264 -3.07 7.37 7.73
N ASP A 265 -3.79 6.33 8.15
CA ASP A 265 -4.13 6.07 9.54
C ASP A 265 -3.56 4.74 10.03
N SER A 266 -2.40 4.38 9.51
CA SER A 266 -1.59 3.24 9.95
C SER A 266 -0.18 3.69 10.31
N ASN A 267 0.47 2.96 11.21
CA ASN A 267 1.88 3.17 11.50
C ASN A 267 2.72 2.57 10.39
N ILE A 268 3.24 3.41 9.49
CA ILE A 268 4.12 2.99 8.42
C ILE A 268 5.51 2.69 8.99
N GLY A 269 6.02 1.49 8.72
CA GLY A 269 7.26 0.97 9.31
C GLY A 269 8.52 1.30 8.53
N SER A 270 8.42 1.49 7.21
CA SER A 270 9.56 1.67 6.32
C SER A 270 9.29 2.66 5.19
N MET A 271 10.37 3.20 4.62
CA MET A 271 10.34 4.03 3.41
C MET A 271 9.73 3.26 2.23
N THR A 272 10.05 1.96 2.10
CA THR A 272 9.50 1.09 1.07
C THR A 272 7.97 1.04 1.13
N GLU A 273 7.41 0.79 2.32
CA GLU A 273 5.97 0.75 2.55
C GLU A 273 5.34 2.10 2.22
N PHE A 274 5.96 3.20 2.67
CA PHE A 274 5.50 4.56 2.37
C PHE A 274 5.43 4.81 0.86
N LYS A 275 6.53 4.54 0.13
CA LYS A 275 6.60 4.72 -1.32
C LYS A 275 5.60 3.85 -2.08
N GLN A 276 5.38 2.61 -1.65
CA GLN A 276 4.35 1.74 -2.21
C GLN A 276 2.93 2.26 -2.02
N ILE A 277 2.65 2.85 -0.86
CA ILE A 277 1.34 3.45 -0.55
C ILE A 277 1.10 4.69 -1.41
N ILE A 278 2.02 5.65 -1.43
CA ILE A 278 1.86 6.89 -2.21
C ILE A 278 1.80 6.60 -3.70
N GLY A 279 2.52 5.58 -4.16
CA GLY A 279 2.47 5.11 -5.55
C GLY A 279 1.07 4.76 -6.04
N ARG A 280 0.10 4.48 -5.15
CA ARG A 280 -1.31 4.26 -5.54
C ARG A 280 -1.99 5.51 -6.07
N GLY A 281 -1.51 6.70 -5.71
CA GLY A 281 -2.03 7.98 -6.16
C GLY A 281 -1.34 8.57 -7.38
N THR A 282 -0.20 8.05 -7.80
CA THR A 282 0.71 8.75 -8.74
C THR A 282 0.28 8.73 -10.21
N ARG A 283 -0.71 7.96 -10.62
CA ARG A 283 -1.18 7.95 -12.01
C ARG A 283 -1.88 9.24 -12.39
N ILE A 284 -1.56 9.80 -13.56
CA ILE A 284 -2.32 10.88 -14.21
C ILE A 284 -3.36 10.27 -15.11
N ILE A 285 -4.61 10.73 -15.01
CA ILE A 285 -5.69 10.37 -15.94
C ILE A 285 -6.56 11.60 -16.15
N GLU A 286 -6.21 12.40 -17.10
CA GLU A 286 -6.86 13.68 -17.41
C GLU A 286 -8.34 13.51 -17.78
N GLU A 287 -8.69 12.44 -18.50
CA GLU A 287 -10.07 12.13 -18.89
C GLU A 287 -11.02 11.90 -17.71
N TYR A 288 -10.49 11.50 -16.55
CA TYR A 288 -11.23 11.39 -15.28
C TYR A 288 -10.97 12.55 -14.32
N GLY A 289 -10.37 13.65 -14.82
CA GLY A 289 -10.08 14.85 -14.04
C GLY A 289 -9.10 14.59 -12.89
N LYS A 290 -8.17 13.65 -13.07
CA LYS A 290 -7.13 13.35 -12.10
C LYS A 290 -5.78 13.86 -12.60
N THR A 291 -5.41 15.06 -12.17
CA THR A 291 -4.13 15.73 -12.47
C THR A 291 -3.22 15.82 -11.24
N PHE A 292 -3.74 15.57 -10.05
CA PHE A 292 -3.01 15.48 -8.78
C PHE A 292 -3.75 14.54 -7.82
N PHE A 293 -3.11 14.21 -6.71
CA PHE A 293 -3.77 13.52 -5.59
C PHE A 293 -3.42 14.17 -4.25
N THR A 294 -4.14 13.81 -3.22
CA THR A 294 -3.94 14.32 -1.87
C THR A 294 -3.58 13.18 -0.93
N ILE A 295 -2.59 13.42 -0.07
CA ILE A 295 -2.25 12.56 1.06
C ILE A 295 -2.78 13.23 2.32
N MET A 296 -3.64 12.55 3.07
CA MET A 296 -4.10 13.00 4.38
C MET A 296 -3.45 12.11 5.44
N ASP A 297 -2.56 12.71 6.23
CA ASP A 297 -1.68 11.99 7.14
C ASP A 297 -2.05 12.25 8.60
N PHE A 298 -2.51 11.22 9.30
CA PHE A 298 -2.85 11.24 10.72
C PHE A 298 -1.74 10.65 11.61
N ARG A 299 -0.65 10.13 11.02
CA ARG A 299 0.39 9.41 11.76
C ARG A 299 1.79 10.03 11.66
N GLY A 300 1.92 11.13 10.92
CA GLY A 300 3.21 11.79 10.69
C GLY A 300 4.16 10.99 9.80
N ALA A 301 3.62 10.15 8.94
CA ALA A 301 4.40 9.35 8.00
C ALA A 301 5.07 10.23 6.94
N THR A 302 4.40 11.30 6.51
CA THR A 302 4.93 12.25 5.53
C THR A 302 6.11 13.08 6.05
N ASP A 303 6.23 13.30 7.37
CA ASP A 303 7.42 13.88 7.97
C ASP A 303 8.57 12.90 8.08
N LYS A 304 8.22 11.68 8.52
CA LYS A 304 9.21 10.64 8.81
C LYS A 304 9.90 10.12 7.57
N PHE A 305 9.18 10.05 6.44
CA PHE A 305 9.63 9.40 5.21
C PHE A 305 9.73 10.34 4.01
N ALA A 306 9.64 11.66 4.22
CA ALA A 306 9.88 12.63 3.16
C ALA A 306 11.31 12.49 2.62
N ASP A 307 11.44 12.33 1.32
CA ASP A 307 12.70 12.30 0.59
C ASP A 307 12.56 13.18 -0.66
N PRO A 308 12.77 14.52 -0.53
CA PRO A 308 12.56 15.45 -1.63
C PRO A 308 13.38 15.15 -2.90
N ASP A 309 14.52 14.49 -2.74
CA ASP A 309 15.37 14.10 -3.88
C ASP A 309 14.77 12.96 -4.67
N PHE A 310 13.96 12.11 -4.04
CA PHE A 310 13.29 10.97 -4.67
C PHE A 310 11.80 11.24 -4.92
N ASP A 311 11.07 11.72 -3.91
CA ASP A 311 9.61 11.89 -3.98
C ASP A 311 9.21 13.21 -4.65
N GLY A 312 10.14 14.16 -4.78
CA GLY A 312 9.88 15.54 -5.17
C GLY A 312 9.29 16.35 -4.02
N GLU A 313 9.18 17.65 -4.24
CA GLU A 313 8.48 18.52 -3.30
C GLU A 313 6.96 18.38 -3.50
N SER A 314 6.22 18.28 -2.39
CA SER A 314 4.77 18.38 -2.45
C SER A 314 4.35 19.76 -2.94
N VAL A 315 3.34 19.82 -3.79
CA VAL A 315 2.80 21.11 -4.30
C VAL A 315 2.30 22.00 -3.16
N MET A 316 1.81 21.39 -2.08
CA MET A 316 1.32 22.08 -0.89
C MET A 316 1.44 21.16 0.33
N ILE A 317 1.90 21.72 1.44
CA ILE A 317 1.79 21.10 2.77
C ILE A 317 0.91 22.02 3.61
N LYS A 318 -0.13 21.47 4.23
CA LYS A 318 -1.00 22.18 5.18
C LYS A 318 -1.12 21.35 6.45
N ASP A 319 -0.77 21.95 7.58
CA ASP A 319 -1.06 21.40 8.90
C ASP A 319 -2.47 21.81 9.31
N ILE A 320 -3.27 20.86 9.76
CA ILE A 320 -4.67 21.04 10.16
C ILE A 320 -4.84 20.49 11.56
N PHE A 321 -5.40 21.28 12.45
CA PHE A 321 -5.72 20.89 13.83
C PHE A 321 -7.23 20.81 14.04
N ASP A 322 -7.65 20.22 15.17
CA ASP A 322 -9.07 20.18 15.52
C ASP A 322 -9.65 21.59 15.64
N GLY A 323 -10.77 21.80 14.93
CA GLY A 323 -11.42 23.11 14.83
C GLY A 323 -11.04 23.92 13.59
N ASP A 324 -9.99 23.54 12.86
CA ASP A 324 -9.65 24.19 11.60
C ASP A 324 -10.58 23.72 10.45
N GLU A 325 -10.85 24.64 9.53
CA GLU A 325 -11.50 24.29 8.24
C GLU A 325 -10.49 23.55 7.33
N ILE A 326 -10.96 22.49 6.71
CA ILE A 326 -10.18 21.65 5.79
C ILE A 326 -10.07 22.27 4.40
#